data_d61ccf06498822c9ad71142aa18113e4
#
_entry.id   d61ccf06498822c9ad71142aa18113e4
#
_cell.length_a   1.000
_cell.length_b   1.000
_cell.length_c   1.000
_cell.angle_alpha   90.00
_cell.angle_beta   90.00
_cell.angle_gamma   90.00
#
_symmetry.space_group_name_H-M   'P 1'
#
loop_
_entity.id
_entity.type
_entity.pdbx_description
1 polymer ?
#
loop_
_entity_poly.entity_id
_entity_poly.type
_entity_poly.pdbx_seq_one_letter_code
_entity_poly.pdbx_strand_id
1 'polypeptide(L)'
;MELRGIEYLRRKLEFCRPRVNLRYKHYAMKNNDNPIGITIPINVRAQYKSTLGWTAKGVDSLADRLVFRKFENDDFEVTEIFEQNNPDIFFDSAILSALIGSCSFIYLSKGDNEEVRLQVIESSNATGVIDPITGLLNEGYAVLARDDHGQPTLEAYFESNATHFIPKGEEPYSVKNPANIPLLVPVIHRPDAVRPFGRSRITRAGMYYQKYAKRTLERADITAEFYSWPQKYIIGLDPDAEPLEKWKATVSSLLTISASDTGEKPSIGQFTTASMTPFTEQLRTAAAGFAGEMGLTLDDLGFVSDNPSSVEAIKASHENLRLAGRKAQRSLGAGFLNVAYVAACLRDEFHYERSQFVKTTVKWEPLFEADANMMTMIGDGALKLNQALPGYINAETVRDLTGIAGDMSAVPATNEGEPDGT
;
A
#
# COMPACT_ATOMS: atom_id res chain seq x y z
N MET A 1 6.71 -20.57 -29.27
CA MET A 1 7.44 -19.42 -28.71
C MET A 1 7.87 -19.84 -27.32
N GLU A 2 9.15 -19.98 -27.05
CA GLU A 2 9.61 -20.33 -25.71
C GLU A 2 9.20 -19.26 -24.71
N LEU A 3 8.58 -19.67 -23.61
CA LEU A 3 8.16 -18.78 -22.52
C LEU A 3 9.33 -18.56 -21.54
N ARG A 4 10.56 -18.40 -22.07
CA ARG A 4 11.83 -18.27 -21.36
C ARG A 4 12.77 -17.32 -22.08
N GLY A 5 13.83 -16.90 -21.39
CA GLY A 5 14.89 -16.06 -21.87
C GLY A 5 14.62 -14.56 -21.78
N ILE A 6 15.67 -13.77 -21.96
CA ILE A 6 15.67 -12.33 -21.74
C ILE A 6 14.63 -11.59 -22.59
N GLU A 7 14.47 -11.93 -23.85
CA GLU A 7 13.51 -11.26 -24.75
C GLU A 7 12.05 -11.50 -24.32
N TYR A 8 11.75 -12.71 -23.84
CA TYR A 8 10.44 -13.00 -23.27
C TYR A 8 10.20 -12.16 -22.00
N LEU A 9 11.19 -12.07 -21.10
CA LEU A 9 11.07 -11.34 -19.84
C LEU A 9 10.97 -9.82 -20.08
N ARG A 10 11.70 -9.25 -21.02
CA ARG A 10 11.56 -7.84 -21.43
C ARG A 10 10.13 -7.52 -21.86
N ARG A 11 9.56 -8.32 -22.77
CA ARG A 11 8.15 -8.15 -23.23
C ARG A 11 7.16 -8.34 -22.09
N LYS A 12 7.40 -9.29 -21.20
CA LYS A 12 6.57 -9.53 -20.02
C LYS A 12 6.57 -8.31 -19.08
N LEU A 13 7.74 -7.73 -18.83
CA LEU A 13 7.87 -6.53 -18.02
C LEU A 13 7.17 -5.33 -18.67
N GLU A 14 7.37 -5.08 -19.95
CA GLU A 14 6.69 -4.02 -20.70
C GLU A 14 5.16 -4.14 -20.65
N PHE A 15 4.63 -5.35 -20.74
CA PHE A 15 3.19 -5.61 -20.60
C PHE A 15 2.65 -5.35 -19.20
N CYS A 16 3.41 -5.64 -18.15
CA CYS A 16 2.99 -5.47 -16.75
C CYS A 16 3.17 -4.04 -16.25
N ARG A 17 4.22 -3.34 -16.69
CA ARG A 17 4.65 -2.03 -16.25
C ARG A 17 3.55 -0.95 -16.22
N PRO A 18 2.71 -0.77 -17.26
CA PRO A 18 1.66 0.25 -17.23
C PRO A 18 0.66 0.07 -16.09
N ARG A 19 0.36 -1.19 -15.72
CA ARG A 19 -0.57 -1.50 -14.63
C ARG A 19 0.05 -1.17 -13.26
N VAL A 20 1.33 -1.45 -13.08
CA VAL A 20 2.07 -1.11 -11.86
C VAL A 20 2.16 0.41 -11.72
N ASN A 21 2.58 1.09 -12.79
CA ASN A 21 2.68 2.56 -12.82
C ASN A 21 1.34 3.25 -12.54
N LEU A 22 0.23 2.70 -13.04
CA LEU A 22 -1.11 3.22 -12.73
C LEU A 22 -1.40 3.16 -11.22
N ARG A 23 -1.04 2.08 -10.54
CA ARG A 23 -1.23 1.93 -9.10
C ARG A 23 -0.37 2.91 -8.30
N TYR A 24 0.90 3.08 -8.68
CA TYR A 24 1.77 4.10 -8.09
C TYR A 24 1.23 5.52 -8.30
N LYS A 25 0.66 5.83 -9.47
CA LYS A 25 -0.02 7.12 -9.70
C LYS A 25 -1.21 7.33 -8.78
N HIS A 26 -2.01 6.29 -8.52
CA HIS A 26 -3.11 6.35 -7.55
C HIS A 26 -2.61 6.51 -6.12
N TYR A 27 -1.58 5.77 -5.73
CA TYR A 27 -0.95 5.89 -4.43
C TYR A 27 -0.34 7.29 -4.21
N ALA A 28 0.41 7.79 -5.17
CA ALA A 28 1.01 9.13 -5.12
C ALA A 28 0.04 10.29 -5.36
N MET A 29 -1.28 10.03 -5.45
CA MET A 29 -2.30 11.04 -5.75
C MET A 29 -2.07 11.82 -7.05
N LYS A 30 -1.29 11.26 -7.98
CA LYS A 30 -0.95 11.84 -9.30
C LYS A 30 -1.88 11.36 -10.43
N ASN A 31 -3.00 10.74 -10.10
CA ASN A 31 -4.02 10.28 -11.04
C ASN A 31 -4.94 11.43 -11.46
N ASN A 32 -4.38 12.41 -12.15
CA ASN A 32 -5.10 13.57 -12.69
C ASN A 32 -5.84 13.20 -13.99
N ASP A 33 -6.67 12.16 -13.93
CA ASP A 33 -7.57 11.83 -15.03
C ASP A 33 -8.52 13.00 -15.25
N ASN A 34 -8.65 13.43 -16.51
CA ASN A 34 -9.64 14.43 -16.86
C ASN A 34 -11.03 13.89 -16.54
N PRO A 35 -11.81 14.50 -15.64
CA PRO A 35 -13.17 14.06 -15.40
C PRO A 35 -13.97 14.23 -16.69
N ILE A 36 -14.71 13.19 -17.05
CA ILE A 36 -15.61 13.23 -18.21
C ILE A 36 -16.83 14.06 -17.81
N GLY A 37 -16.73 15.36 -17.93
CA GLY A 37 -17.85 16.29 -17.78
C GLY A 37 -18.03 17.02 -19.11
N ILE A 38 -19.08 16.70 -19.83
CA ILE A 38 -19.34 17.23 -21.18
C ILE A 38 -19.75 18.72 -21.12
N THR A 39 -20.26 19.18 -19.99
CA THR A 39 -20.92 20.49 -19.84
C THR A 39 -20.05 21.59 -19.24
N ILE A 40 -18.89 21.24 -18.67
CA ILE A 40 -18.02 22.23 -18.00
C ILE A 40 -16.86 22.61 -18.91
N PRO A 41 -16.66 23.90 -19.24
CA PRO A 41 -15.52 24.34 -20.04
C PRO A 41 -14.16 23.93 -19.43
N ILE A 42 -13.19 23.59 -20.28
CA ILE A 42 -11.88 23.04 -19.87
C ILE A 42 -11.11 24.02 -18.95
N ASN A 43 -11.18 25.31 -19.23
CA ASN A 43 -10.55 26.38 -18.44
C ASN A 43 -11.14 26.48 -17.03
N VAL A 44 -12.45 26.31 -16.88
CA VAL A 44 -13.12 26.28 -15.56
C VAL A 44 -12.73 25.01 -14.80
N ARG A 45 -12.74 23.87 -15.47
CA ARG A 45 -12.38 22.57 -14.89
C ARG A 45 -10.94 22.54 -14.35
N ALA A 46 -10.02 23.24 -15.00
CA ALA A 46 -8.62 23.27 -14.57
C ALA A 46 -8.42 23.91 -13.19
N GLN A 47 -9.36 24.77 -12.76
CA GLN A 47 -9.31 25.48 -11.46
C GLN A 47 -9.85 24.60 -10.32
N TYR A 48 -10.73 23.64 -10.60
CA TYR A 48 -11.40 22.78 -9.61
C TYR A 48 -10.90 21.35 -9.65
N LYS A 49 -9.60 21.15 -9.37
CA LYS A 49 -8.98 19.82 -9.26
C LYS A 49 -8.96 19.38 -7.82
N SER A 50 -9.72 18.34 -7.48
CA SER A 50 -9.64 17.74 -6.17
C SER A 50 -8.50 16.71 -6.10
N THR A 51 -7.87 16.60 -4.94
CA THR A 51 -6.90 15.57 -4.60
C THR A 51 -7.45 14.72 -3.47
N LEU A 52 -7.42 13.40 -3.60
CA LEU A 52 -7.97 12.48 -2.62
C LEU A 52 -7.00 11.33 -2.34
N GLY A 53 -6.61 11.18 -1.06
CA GLY A 53 -5.59 10.24 -0.61
C GLY A 53 -6.10 8.87 -0.15
N TRP A 54 -7.34 8.48 -0.45
CA TRP A 54 -7.91 7.23 0.06
C TRP A 54 -7.12 5.98 -0.34
N THR A 55 -6.57 5.95 -1.56
CA THR A 55 -5.76 4.82 -2.01
C THR A 55 -4.47 4.70 -1.20
N ALA A 56 -3.78 5.81 -0.92
CA ALA A 56 -2.61 5.82 -0.03
C ALA A 56 -3.02 5.33 1.37
N LYS A 57 -4.04 5.95 1.97
CA LYS A 57 -4.56 5.53 3.28
C LYS A 57 -4.90 4.04 3.33
N GLY A 58 -5.51 3.50 2.27
CA GLY A 58 -5.87 2.09 2.20
C GLY A 58 -4.66 1.14 2.14
N VAL A 59 -3.54 1.57 1.56
CA VAL A 59 -2.28 0.82 1.54
C VAL A 59 -1.56 0.98 2.87
N ASP A 60 -1.36 2.22 3.32
CA ASP A 60 -0.58 2.55 4.51
C ASP A 60 -1.20 1.96 5.78
N SER A 61 -2.53 1.97 5.91
CA SER A 61 -3.24 1.33 7.03
C SER A 61 -2.90 -0.16 7.21
N LEU A 62 -2.50 -0.85 6.15
CA LEU A 62 -2.03 -2.23 6.23
C LEU A 62 -0.50 -2.29 6.36
N ALA A 63 0.24 -1.47 5.59
CA ALA A 63 1.70 -1.45 5.59
C ALA A 63 2.26 -1.16 6.99
N ASP A 64 1.75 -0.10 7.64
CA ASP A 64 2.19 0.34 8.99
C ASP A 64 1.99 -0.71 10.09
N ARG A 65 1.17 -1.74 9.83
CA ARG A 65 0.94 -2.87 10.74
C ARG A 65 1.78 -4.11 10.44
N LEU A 66 2.52 -4.08 9.34
CA LEU A 66 3.35 -5.22 8.91
C LEU A 66 4.81 -5.00 9.31
N VAL A 67 5.07 -4.93 10.61
CA VAL A 67 6.41 -4.72 11.16
C VAL A 67 7.11 -6.07 11.32
N PHE A 68 8.21 -6.26 10.58
CA PHE A 68 9.07 -7.43 10.72
C PHE A 68 9.82 -7.36 12.05
N ARG A 69 9.93 -8.49 12.77
CA ARG A 69 10.63 -8.53 14.07
C ARG A 69 11.96 -9.27 13.98
N LYS A 70 11.93 -10.53 13.63
CA LYS A 70 13.13 -11.39 13.58
C LYS A 70 12.88 -12.68 12.78
N PHE A 71 13.95 -13.35 12.42
CA PHE A 71 13.91 -14.77 12.10
C PHE A 71 14.03 -15.57 13.39
N GLU A 72 13.21 -16.60 13.57
CA GLU A 72 13.23 -17.52 14.70
C GLU A 72 13.83 -18.86 14.23
N ASN A 73 14.57 -19.55 15.11
CA ASN A 73 15.34 -20.75 14.82
C ASN A 73 16.31 -20.50 13.64
N ASP A 74 17.08 -19.43 13.77
CA ASP A 74 18.02 -18.95 12.75
C ASP A 74 19.37 -19.65 12.86
N ASP A 75 19.38 -20.95 12.53
CA ASP A 75 20.59 -21.79 12.59
C ASP A 75 21.67 -21.36 11.55
N PHE A 76 21.30 -20.48 10.60
CA PHE A 76 22.17 -19.99 9.53
C PHE A 76 22.61 -18.53 9.73
N GLU A 77 22.27 -17.90 10.86
CA GLU A 77 22.65 -16.51 11.19
C GLU A 77 22.25 -15.52 10.08
N VAL A 78 21.08 -15.76 9.44
CA VAL A 78 20.62 -14.91 8.34
C VAL A 78 20.18 -13.53 8.85
N THR A 79 19.79 -13.41 10.11
CA THR A 79 19.43 -12.14 10.75
C THR A 79 20.54 -11.10 10.58
N GLU A 80 21.80 -11.47 10.76
CA GLU A 80 22.95 -10.56 10.62
C GLU A 80 23.05 -9.96 9.21
N ILE A 81 22.70 -10.72 8.16
CA ILE A 81 22.70 -10.23 6.77
C ILE A 81 21.70 -9.09 6.63
N PHE A 82 20.51 -9.21 7.24
CA PHE A 82 19.49 -8.15 7.16
C PHE A 82 19.87 -6.96 8.03
N GLU A 83 20.47 -7.14 9.20
CA GLU A 83 20.95 -6.07 10.08
C GLU A 83 21.99 -5.19 9.39
N GLN A 84 22.86 -5.77 8.56
CA GLN A 84 23.84 -5.04 7.76
C GLN A 84 23.22 -4.23 6.61
N ASN A 85 21.97 -4.51 6.23
CA ASN A 85 21.28 -3.92 5.09
C ASN A 85 20.18 -2.92 5.48
N ASN A 86 20.31 -2.22 6.62
CA ASN A 86 19.34 -1.24 7.12
C ASN A 86 17.92 -1.83 7.17
N PRO A 87 17.66 -2.74 8.12
CA PRO A 87 16.52 -3.65 8.10
C PRO A 87 15.17 -2.91 8.08
N ASP A 88 15.01 -1.83 8.85
CA ASP A 88 13.74 -1.11 8.93
C ASP A 88 13.33 -0.55 7.56
N ILE A 89 14.23 0.16 6.88
CA ILE A 89 13.97 0.71 5.55
C ILE A 89 13.81 -0.40 4.50
N PHE A 90 14.60 -1.46 4.61
CA PHE A 90 14.54 -2.60 3.70
C PHE A 90 13.16 -3.29 3.75
N PHE A 91 12.70 -3.67 4.95
CA PHE A 91 11.42 -4.36 5.11
C PHE A 91 10.26 -3.46 4.72
N ASP A 92 10.21 -2.21 5.19
CA ASP A 92 9.15 -1.26 4.85
C ASP A 92 9.07 -1.00 3.35
N SER A 93 10.20 -0.78 2.69
CA SER A 93 10.26 -0.57 1.25
C SER A 93 9.79 -1.80 0.46
N ALA A 94 10.21 -3.00 0.86
CA ALA A 94 9.82 -4.24 0.21
C ALA A 94 8.32 -4.53 0.38
N ILE A 95 7.78 -4.34 1.59
CA ILE A 95 6.37 -4.53 1.93
C ILE A 95 5.50 -3.53 1.17
N LEU A 96 5.83 -2.24 1.24
CA LEU A 96 5.07 -1.19 0.57
C LEU A 96 5.02 -1.41 -0.94
N SER A 97 6.17 -1.71 -1.56
CA SER A 97 6.24 -2.00 -2.99
C SER A 97 5.43 -3.23 -3.37
N ALA A 98 5.43 -4.29 -2.55
CA ALA A 98 4.62 -5.49 -2.78
C ALA A 98 3.12 -5.21 -2.63
N LEU A 99 2.70 -4.37 -1.68
CA LEU A 99 1.30 -3.98 -1.51
C LEU A 99 0.80 -3.14 -2.71
N ILE A 100 1.60 -2.22 -3.21
CA ILE A 100 1.25 -1.37 -4.36
C ILE A 100 1.33 -2.17 -5.66
N GLY A 101 2.47 -2.81 -5.92
CA GLY A 101 2.77 -3.47 -7.18
C GLY A 101 2.10 -4.84 -7.38
N SER A 102 1.85 -5.58 -6.35
CA SER A 102 1.50 -6.99 -6.12
C SER A 102 2.70 -7.85 -5.67
N CYS A 103 3.90 -7.49 -6.07
CA CYS A 103 5.16 -8.07 -5.59
C CYS A 103 6.23 -6.98 -5.63
N SER A 104 7.25 -7.16 -4.83
CA SER A 104 8.56 -6.53 -4.96
C SER A 104 9.59 -7.61 -5.26
N PHE A 105 10.76 -7.22 -5.70
CA PHE A 105 11.86 -8.14 -5.96
C PHE A 105 13.07 -7.69 -5.13
N ILE A 106 13.77 -8.65 -4.58
CA ILE A 106 15.01 -8.40 -3.86
C ILE A 106 16.15 -8.92 -4.73
N TYR A 107 17.02 -8.02 -5.15
CA TYR A 107 18.26 -8.34 -5.82
C TYR A 107 19.35 -8.52 -4.77
N LEU A 108 20.04 -9.65 -4.84
CA LEU A 108 21.16 -9.99 -3.97
C LEU A 108 22.48 -9.84 -4.74
N SER A 109 23.45 -9.21 -4.13
CA SER A 109 24.81 -9.08 -4.67
C SER A 109 25.84 -9.18 -3.57
N LYS A 110 27.09 -9.45 -3.91
CA LYS A 110 28.23 -9.30 -2.99
C LYS A 110 28.83 -7.90 -3.16
N GLY A 111 29.13 -7.26 -2.06
CA GLY A 111 29.88 -6.00 -2.00
C GLY A 111 31.39 -6.24 -2.08
N ASP A 112 32.16 -5.13 -2.05
CA ASP A 112 33.62 -5.15 -2.16
C ASP A 112 34.28 -5.90 -0.97
N ASN A 113 33.61 -5.93 0.19
CA ASN A 113 34.06 -6.65 1.41
C ASN A 113 33.43 -8.04 1.54
N GLU A 114 32.91 -8.61 0.45
CA GLU A 114 32.19 -9.89 0.40
C GLU A 114 30.86 -9.90 1.20
N GLU A 115 30.44 -8.77 1.78
CA GLU A 115 29.12 -8.68 2.43
C GLU A 115 27.99 -8.88 1.41
N VAL A 116 26.90 -9.54 1.85
CA VAL A 116 25.70 -9.69 1.04
C VAL A 116 24.88 -8.40 1.09
N ARG A 117 24.61 -7.81 -0.07
CA ARG A 117 23.81 -6.61 -0.24
C ARG A 117 22.44 -6.95 -0.77
N LEU A 118 21.42 -6.35 -0.15
CA LEU A 118 20.00 -6.55 -0.47
C LEU A 118 19.42 -5.26 -1.06
N GLN A 119 19.01 -5.30 -2.32
CA GLN A 119 18.37 -4.15 -2.99
C GLN A 119 16.92 -4.46 -3.31
N VAL A 120 16.01 -3.60 -2.87
CA VAL A 120 14.59 -3.68 -3.22
C VAL A 120 14.36 -3.11 -4.61
N ILE A 121 13.72 -3.87 -5.48
CA ILE A 121 13.33 -3.47 -6.83
C ILE A 121 11.80 -3.59 -6.94
N GLU A 122 11.15 -2.52 -7.38
CA GLU A 122 9.71 -2.53 -7.60
C GLU A 122 9.33 -3.34 -8.85
N SER A 123 8.08 -3.83 -8.88
CA SER A 123 7.59 -4.71 -9.96
C SER A 123 7.40 -4.04 -11.32
N SER A 124 7.62 -2.72 -11.45
CA SER A 124 7.69 -2.06 -12.77
C SER A 124 9.07 -2.16 -13.41
N ASN A 125 10.08 -2.57 -12.62
CA ASN A 125 11.46 -2.69 -13.04
C ASN A 125 11.99 -4.13 -13.00
N ALA A 126 11.24 -5.10 -12.48
CA ALA A 126 11.67 -6.50 -12.43
C ALA A 126 10.54 -7.47 -12.75
N THR A 127 10.91 -8.65 -13.26
CA THR A 127 10.00 -9.76 -13.55
C THR A 127 10.80 -11.07 -13.59
N GLY A 128 10.13 -12.21 -13.72
CA GLY A 128 10.79 -13.51 -13.84
C GLY A 128 9.81 -14.62 -14.21
N VAL A 129 10.32 -15.84 -14.27
CA VAL A 129 9.55 -17.08 -14.34
C VAL A 129 9.59 -17.72 -12.96
N ILE A 130 8.44 -17.73 -12.28
CA ILE A 130 8.33 -18.26 -10.92
C ILE A 130 8.13 -19.79 -10.95
N ASP A 131 8.81 -20.48 -10.05
CA ASP A 131 8.49 -21.86 -9.70
C ASP A 131 7.30 -21.86 -8.71
N PRO A 132 6.16 -22.43 -9.09
CA PRO A 132 4.96 -22.42 -8.25
C PRO A 132 5.09 -23.23 -6.95
N ILE A 133 6.10 -24.11 -6.84
CA ILE A 133 6.33 -24.95 -5.67
C ILE A 133 7.15 -24.21 -4.63
N THR A 134 8.28 -23.65 -5.03
CA THR A 134 9.23 -22.99 -4.13
C THR A 134 8.95 -21.50 -3.94
N GLY A 135 8.30 -20.87 -4.93
CA GLY A 135 8.12 -19.43 -4.99
C GLY A 135 9.37 -18.65 -5.39
N LEU A 136 10.48 -19.37 -5.70
CA LEU A 136 11.70 -18.79 -6.27
C LEU A 136 11.55 -18.58 -7.77
N LEU A 137 12.46 -17.85 -8.37
CA LEU A 137 12.52 -17.69 -9.81
C LEU A 137 13.38 -18.80 -10.44
N ASN A 138 12.94 -19.36 -11.57
CA ASN A 138 13.77 -20.16 -12.45
C ASN A 138 14.71 -19.29 -13.28
N GLU A 139 14.24 -18.10 -13.66
CA GLU A 139 15.00 -17.05 -14.32
C GLU A 139 14.37 -15.68 -14.00
N GLY A 140 15.17 -14.64 -13.93
CA GLY A 140 14.76 -13.29 -13.60
C GLY A 140 15.31 -12.25 -14.56
N TYR A 141 14.66 -11.10 -14.60
CA TYR A 141 15.13 -9.93 -15.34
C TYR A 141 14.77 -8.67 -14.56
N ALA A 142 15.74 -7.76 -14.46
CA ALA A 142 15.53 -6.48 -13.82
C ALA A 142 16.24 -5.34 -14.56
N VAL A 143 15.65 -4.15 -14.50
CA VAL A 143 16.28 -2.88 -14.84
C VAL A 143 16.85 -2.31 -13.55
N LEU A 144 18.17 -2.33 -13.40
CA LEU A 144 18.87 -1.93 -12.19
C LEU A 144 19.11 -0.42 -12.12
N ALA A 145 19.32 0.23 -13.27
CA ALA A 145 19.51 1.68 -13.34
C ALA A 145 18.81 2.28 -14.57
N ARG A 146 18.46 3.58 -14.44
CA ARG A 146 17.84 4.38 -15.51
C ARG A 146 18.51 5.75 -15.59
N ASP A 147 18.48 6.35 -16.77
CA ASP A 147 18.86 7.75 -16.96
C ASP A 147 17.73 8.72 -16.54
N ASP A 148 17.99 10.00 -16.56
CA ASP A 148 17.04 11.08 -16.22
C ASP A 148 15.80 11.09 -17.14
N HIS A 149 15.90 10.48 -18.31
CA HIS A 149 14.78 10.31 -19.25
C HIS A 149 14.00 9.02 -19.02
N GLY A 150 14.37 8.24 -17.98
CA GLY A 150 13.74 6.98 -17.61
C GLY A 150 14.08 5.79 -18.52
N GLN A 151 15.11 5.94 -19.39
CA GLN A 151 15.59 4.83 -20.22
C GLN A 151 16.50 3.91 -19.41
N PRO A 152 16.46 2.59 -19.61
CA PRO A 152 17.37 1.66 -18.97
C PRO A 152 18.84 1.98 -19.29
N THR A 153 19.68 2.10 -18.27
CA THR A 153 21.14 2.24 -18.40
C THR A 153 21.86 0.97 -17.99
N LEU A 154 21.28 0.19 -17.09
CA LEU A 154 21.81 -1.11 -16.68
C LEU A 154 20.65 -2.10 -16.53
N GLU A 155 20.69 -3.16 -17.29
CA GLU A 155 19.79 -4.29 -17.20
C GLU A 155 20.52 -5.51 -16.69
N ALA A 156 19.82 -6.42 -16.00
CA ALA A 156 20.36 -7.69 -15.53
C ALA A 156 19.41 -8.84 -15.85
N TYR A 157 19.98 -9.93 -16.32
CA TYR A 157 19.30 -11.21 -16.52
C TYR A 157 19.89 -12.24 -15.57
N PHE A 158 19.04 -12.87 -14.79
CA PHE A 158 19.42 -13.77 -13.70
C PHE A 158 19.10 -15.20 -14.07
N GLU A 159 20.13 -16.02 -14.14
CA GLU A 159 20.05 -17.47 -14.24
C GLU A 159 20.60 -18.11 -12.95
N SER A 160 20.41 -19.41 -12.80
CA SER A 160 20.89 -20.11 -11.60
C SER A 160 22.42 -20.09 -11.45
N ASN A 161 23.16 -20.17 -12.54
CA ASN A 161 24.62 -20.26 -12.56
C ASN A 161 25.33 -18.93 -12.80
N ALA A 162 24.64 -17.90 -13.30
CA ALA A 162 25.25 -16.61 -13.62
C ALA A 162 24.21 -15.46 -13.62
N THR A 163 24.68 -14.25 -13.39
CA THR A 163 23.96 -13.03 -13.65
C THR A 163 24.63 -12.29 -14.81
N HIS A 164 23.86 -11.98 -15.84
CA HIS A 164 24.32 -11.28 -17.05
C HIS A 164 23.92 -9.83 -16.98
N PHE A 165 24.90 -8.94 -16.97
CA PHE A 165 24.70 -7.49 -16.94
C PHE A 165 24.82 -6.93 -18.36
N ILE A 166 23.90 -6.04 -18.70
CA ILE A 166 23.80 -5.39 -20.02
C ILE A 166 23.76 -3.88 -19.80
N PRO A 167 24.94 -3.26 -19.69
CA PRO A 167 25.04 -1.80 -19.60
C PRO A 167 24.80 -1.17 -20.97
N LYS A 168 24.19 0.01 -20.98
CA LYS A 168 23.89 0.76 -22.20
C LYS A 168 25.19 1.38 -22.76
N GLY A 169 25.58 0.96 -23.96
CA GLY A 169 26.77 1.50 -24.63
C GLY A 169 28.10 0.84 -24.27
N GLU A 170 28.08 -0.19 -23.45
CA GLU A 170 29.24 -1.01 -23.11
C GLU A 170 29.01 -2.48 -23.47
N GLU A 171 30.05 -3.28 -23.47
CA GLU A 171 29.93 -4.72 -23.73
C GLU A 171 29.24 -5.43 -22.56
N PRO A 172 28.27 -6.33 -22.83
CA PRO A 172 27.68 -7.16 -21.79
C PRO A 172 28.72 -8.03 -21.10
N TYR A 173 28.58 -8.18 -19.79
CA TYR A 173 29.44 -9.05 -18.99
C TYR A 173 28.63 -9.97 -18.07
N SER A 174 29.24 -11.05 -17.62
CA SER A 174 28.58 -12.03 -16.78
C SER A 174 29.37 -12.30 -15.51
N VAL A 175 28.65 -12.40 -14.40
CA VAL A 175 29.21 -12.75 -13.10
C VAL A 175 28.70 -14.14 -12.71
N LYS A 176 29.61 -15.05 -12.35
CA LYS A 176 29.25 -16.39 -11.90
C LYS A 176 28.50 -16.31 -10.58
N ASN A 177 27.45 -17.12 -10.47
CA ASN A 177 26.63 -17.19 -9.28
C ASN A 177 26.95 -18.48 -8.47
N PRO A 178 27.64 -18.37 -7.32
CA PRO A 178 27.99 -19.54 -6.52
C PRO A 178 26.80 -20.16 -5.78
N ALA A 179 25.74 -19.39 -5.55
CA ALA A 179 24.53 -19.88 -4.87
C ALA A 179 23.72 -20.90 -5.71
N ASN A 180 23.95 -20.93 -7.03
CA ASN A 180 23.25 -21.79 -7.96
C ASN A 180 21.71 -21.60 -8.00
N ILE A 181 21.26 -20.39 -7.62
CA ILE A 181 19.86 -19.95 -7.60
C ILE A 181 19.84 -18.52 -8.14
N PRO A 182 18.88 -18.11 -9.00
CA PRO A 182 18.79 -16.74 -9.47
C PRO A 182 18.81 -15.73 -8.33
N LEU A 183 19.73 -14.75 -8.38
CA LEU A 183 19.93 -13.73 -7.34
C LEU A 183 18.86 -12.62 -7.37
N LEU A 184 17.68 -12.94 -7.80
CA LEU A 184 16.50 -12.09 -7.80
C LEU A 184 15.33 -12.85 -7.17
N VAL A 185 14.90 -12.43 -5.99
CA VAL A 185 13.89 -13.14 -5.21
C VAL A 185 12.61 -12.32 -5.11
N PRO A 186 11.43 -12.86 -5.49
CA PRO A 186 10.17 -12.13 -5.38
C PRO A 186 9.58 -12.22 -3.96
N VAL A 187 9.17 -11.08 -3.42
CA VAL A 187 8.35 -10.95 -2.21
C VAL A 187 6.92 -10.61 -2.66
N ILE A 188 5.97 -11.52 -2.43
CA ILE A 188 4.69 -11.51 -3.12
C ILE A 188 3.53 -11.31 -2.15
N HIS A 189 2.65 -10.33 -2.47
CA HIS A 189 1.44 -10.09 -1.72
C HIS A 189 0.26 -10.85 -2.32
N ARG A 190 -0.40 -11.73 -1.53
CA ARG A 190 -1.59 -12.50 -1.89
C ARG A 190 -1.45 -13.29 -3.20
N PRO A 191 -0.47 -14.20 -3.32
CA PRO A 191 -0.38 -15.11 -4.47
C PRO A 191 -1.56 -16.08 -4.50
N ASP A 192 -1.94 -16.51 -5.70
CA ASP A 192 -2.89 -17.60 -5.93
C ASP A 192 -2.45 -18.43 -7.17
N ALA A 193 -3.09 -19.58 -7.39
CA ALA A 193 -2.73 -20.49 -8.46
C ALA A 193 -2.83 -19.87 -9.88
N VAL A 194 -3.72 -18.90 -10.08
CA VAL A 194 -3.89 -18.20 -11.36
C VAL A 194 -2.92 -17.01 -11.47
N ARG A 195 -2.52 -16.44 -10.34
CA ARG A 195 -1.68 -15.25 -10.25
C ARG A 195 -0.52 -15.48 -9.30
N PRO A 196 0.50 -16.19 -9.74
CA PRO A 196 1.66 -16.52 -8.91
C PRO A 196 2.41 -15.27 -8.42
N PHE A 197 2.41 -14.15 -9.16
CA PHE A 197 2.94 -12.86 -8.74
C PHE A 197 1.94 -12.01 -7.91
N GLY A 198 0.88 -12.64 -7.41
CA GLY A 198 -0.01 -12.05 -6.44
C GLY A 198 -0.95 -10.97 -6.96
N ARG A 199 -1.48 -10.21 -6.01
CA ARG A 199 -2.45 -9.13 -6.25
C ARG A 199 -2.06 -7.90 -5.44
N SER A 200 -2.17 -6.74 -6.08
CA SER A 200 -2.03 -5.46 -5.41
C SER A 200 -3.13 -5.25 -4.36
N ARG A 201 -2.79 -4.54 -3.31
CA ARG A 201 -3.76 -3.97 -2.36
C ARG A 201 -4.66 -2.95 -3.06
N ILE A 202 -4.14 -2.20 -4.03
CA ILE A 202 -4.90 -1.24 -4.84
C ILE A 202 -5.73 -2.00 -5.88
N THR A 203 -7.00 -2.24 -5.58
CA THR A 203 -7.92 -2.97 -6.44
C THR A 203 -8.56 -2.08 -7.49
N ARG A 204 -9.18 -2.68 -8.51
CA ARG A 204 -9.95 -1.94 -9.51
C ARG A 204 -11.16 -1.23 -8.88
N ALA A 205 -11.80 -1.87 -7.89
CA ALA A 205 -12.93 -1.31 -7.19
C ALA A 205 -12.48 -0.12 -6.32
N GLY A 206 -11.37 -0.22 -5.58
CA GLY A 206 -10.80 0.88 -4.83
C GLY A 206 -10.48 2.09 -5.71
N MET A 207 -9.83 1.88 -6.85
CA MET A 207 -9.57 2.95 -7.83
C MET A 207 -10.86 3.57 -8.38
N TYR A 208 -11.91 2.77 -8.60
CA TYR A 208 -13.21 3.25 -9.06
C TYR A 208 -13.87 4.16 -8.02
N TYR A 209 -13.97 3.72 -6.76
CA TYR A 209 -14.59 4.51 -5.69
C TYR A 209 -13.82 5.79 -5.40
N GLN A 210 -12.49 5.77 -5.42
CA GLN A 210 -11.68 6.98 -5.30
C GLN A 210 -11.95 7.96 -6.44
N LYS A 211 -12.03 7.47 -7.69
CA LYS A 211 -12.35 8.30 -8.85
C LYS A 211 -13.78 8.85 -8.78
N TYR A 212 -14.72 8.06 -8.26
CA TYR A 212 -16.10 8.50 -8.04
C TYR A 212 -16.17 9.61 -7.00
N ALA A 213 -15.53 9.43 -5.83
CA ALA A 213 -15.45 10.42 -4.78
C ALA A 213 -14.80 11.73 -5.27
N LYS A 214 -13.67 11.62 -5.99
CA LYS A 214 -12.98 12.77 -6.58
C LYS A 214 -13.89 13.58 -7.49
N ARG A 215 -14.61 12.94 -8.40
CA ARG A 215 -15.57 13.62 -9.28
C ARG A 215 -16.73 14.28 -8.51
N THR A 216 -17.17 13.66 -7.41
CA THR A 216 -18.22 14.21 -6.56
C THR A 216 -17.74 15.47 -5.88
N LEU A 217 -16.51 15.49 -5.34
CA LEU A 217 -15.88 16.67 -4.75
C LEU A 217 -15.76 17.81 -5.78
N GLU A 218 -15.21 17.52 -6.97
CA GLU A 218 -15.07 18.54 -8.04
C GLU A 218 -16.42 19.15 -8.45
N ARG A 219 -17.47 18.33 -8.50
CA ARG A 219 -18.84 18.83 -8.79
C ARG A 219 -19.42 19.63 -7.64
N ALA A 220 -19.16 19.21 -6.40
CA ALA A 220 -19.57 19.94 -5.22
C ALA A 220 -18.92 21.33 -5.17
N ASP A 221 -17.62 21.44 -5.42
CA ASP A 221 -16.88 22.70 -5.45
C ASP A 221 -17.45 23.66 -6.51
N ILE A 222 -17.68 23.18 -7.74
CA ILE A 222 -18.27 23.97 -8.80
C ILE A 222 -19.69 24.42 -8.42
N THR A 223 -20.49 23.52 -7.81
CA THR A 223 -21.86 23.89 -7.39
C THR A 223 -21.84 24.88 -6.24
N ALA A 224 -20.84 24.78 -5.34
CA ALA A 224 -20.68 25.73 -4.23
C ALA A 224 -20.47 27.18 -4.71
N GLU A 225 -19.76 27.41 -5.82
CA GLU A 225 -19.61 28.72 -6.44
C GLU A 225 -20.97 29.30 -6.87
N PHE A 226 -21.78 28.48 -7.55
CA PHE A 226 -23.13 28.92 -7.95
C PHE A 226 -24.08 29.09 -6.75
N TYR A 227 -23.90 28.28 -5.71
CA TYR A 227 -24.66 28.36 -4.48
C TYR A 227 -24.31 29.66 -3.71
N SER A 228 -23.05 30.03 -3.63
CA SER A 228 -22.54 31.20 -2.94
C SER A 228 -22.95 32.52 -3.65
N TRP A 229 -23.10 32.47 -4.97
CA TRP A 229 -23.44 33.61 -5.82
C TRP A 229 -24.63 33.28 -6.72
N PRO A 230 -25.88 33.23 -6.17
CA PRO A 230 -27.05 32.88 -6.94
C PRO A 230 -27.30 33.87 -8.06
N GLN A 231 -27.52 33.36 -9.27
CA GLN A 231 -27.83 34.21 -10.41
C GLN A 231 -29.21 34.87 -10.25
N LYS A 232 -29.24 36.15 -10.47
CA LYS A 232 -30.46 36.95 -10.49
C LYS A 232 -30.86 37.22 -11.94
N TYR A 233 -32.12 37.29 -12.19
CA TYR A 233 -32.68 37.67 -13.50
C TYR A 233 -33.72 38.77 -13.35
N ILE A 234 -33.85 39.55 -14.40
CA ILE A 234 -34.84 40.66 -14.51
C ILE A 234 -35.56 40.41 -15.81
N ILE A 235 -36.89 40.46 -15.75
CA ILE A 235 -37.77 40.33 -16.93
C ILE A 235 -38.55 41.66 -17.04
N GLY A 236 -38.71 42.18 -18.27
CA GLY A 236 -39.46 43.40 -18.55
C GLY A 236 -38.66 44.68 -18.35
N LEU A 237 -37.33 44.64 -18.57
CA LEU A 237 -36.52 45.85 -18.69
C LEU A 237 -36.90 46.61 -19.96
N ASP A 238 -36.92 47.93 -19.87
CA ASP A 238 -37.07 48.81 -21.05
C ASP A 238 -35.88 48.58 -22.01
N PRO A 239 -36.12 48.46 -23.32
CA PRO A 239 -35.05 48.31 -24.30
C PRO A 239 -34.01 49.45 -24.28
N ASP A 240 -34.38 50.63 -23.85
CA ASP A 240 -33.52 51.81 -23.77
C ASP A 240 -32.86 51.98 -22.40
N ALA A 241 -33.08 51.06 -21.42
CA ALA A 241 -32.47 51.11 -20.12
C ALA A 241 -30.96 50.90 -20.19
N GLU A 242 -30.18 51.66 -19.42
CA GLU A 242 -28.73 51.48 -19.34
C GLU A 242 -28.36 50.07 -18.89
N PRO A 243 -27.33 49.40 -19.55
CA PRO A 243 -26.90 48.11 -19.17
C PRO A 243 -26.40 48.04 -17.71
N LEU A 244 -27.00 47.18 -16.90
CA LEU A 244 -26.55 46.95 -15.51
C LEU A 244 -25.13 46.41 -15.50
N GLU A 245 -24.24 47.05 -14.79
CA GLU A 245 -22.88 46.52 -14.59
C GLU A 245 -22.96 45.14 -13.96
N LYS A 246 -22.43 44.13 -14.65
CA LYS A 246 -22.51 42.70 -14.27
C LYS A 246 -22.06 42.43 -12.83
N TRP A 247 -21.07 43.14 -12.32
CA TRP A 247 -20.57 42.93 -10.97
C TRP A 247 -21.46 43.53 -9.88
N LYS A 248 -22.17 44.68 -10.13
CA LYS A 248 -23.13 45.25 -9.21
C LYS A 248 -24.36 44.38 -9.01
N ALA A 249 -24.72 43.59 -10.01
CA ALA A 249 -25.81 42.62 -9.91
C ALA A 249 -25.45 41.37 -9.14
N THR A 250 -24.15 41.06 -8.97
CA THR A 250 -23.67 39.81 -8.36
C THR A 250 -23.50 39.92 -6.85
N VAL A 251 -23.05 41.05 -6.34
CA VAL A 251 -22.72 41.21 -4.91
C VAL A 251 -23.69 42.15 -4.24
N SER A 252 -24.65 41.64 -3.49
CA SER A 252 -25.47 42.24 -2.42
C SER A 252 -25.80 43.75 -2.49
N SER A 253 -25.83 44.36 -3.65
CA SER A 253 -26.28 45.74 -3.80
C SER A 253 -27.81 45.81 -3.98
N LEU A 254 -28.44 46.73 -3.33
CA LEU A 254 -29.84 47.06 -3.54
C LEU A 254 -29.99 47.53 -5.00
N LEU A 255 -30.57 46.68 -5.86
CA LEU A 255 -30.86 47.06 -7.24
C LEU A 255 -32.10 47.93 -7.26
N THR A 256 -31.93 49.22 -7.48
CA THR A 256 -33.03 50.14 -7.80
C THR A 256 -33.26 50.11 -9.31
N ILE A 257 -34.44 49.68 -9.71
CA ILE A 257 -34.85 49.61 -11.11
C ILE A 257 -36.06 50.49 -11.29
N SER A 258 -35.96 51.42 -12.22
CA SER A 258 -37.06 52.31 -12.56
C SER A 258 -38.17 51.55 -13.31
N ALA A 259 -39.43 51.95 -13.14
CA ALA A 259 -40.51 51.43 -13.95
C ALA A 259 -40.35 51.93 -15.41
N SER A 260 -40.79 51.14 -16.40
CA SER A 260 -40.87 51.56 -17.79
C SER A 260 -41.80 52.72 -17.96
N ASP A 261 -41.62 53.55 -19.02
CA ASP A 261 -42.52 54.66 -19.39
C ASP A 261 -43.98 54.23 -19.59
N THR A 262 -44.20 52.93 -19.87
CA THR A 262 -45.51 52.29 -19.95
C THR A 262 -46.16 51.96 -18.60
N GLY A 263 -45.45 52.17 -17.47
CA GLY A 263 -45.92 51.88 -16.12
C GLY A 263 -45.80 50.40 -15.67
N GLU A 264 -45.30 49.54 -16.52
CA GLU A 264 -45.03 48.15 -16.14
C GLU A 264 -43.77 48.05 -15.28
N LYS A 265 -43.88 47.36 -14.15
CA LYS A 265 -42.77 47.14 -13.23
C LYS A 265 -41.98 45.89 -13.64
N PRO A 266 -40.65 45.99 -13.82
CA PRO A 266 -39.84 44.82 -14.09
C PRO A 266 -39.96 43.80 -12.97
N SER A 267 -40.04 42.50 -13.34
CA SER A 267 -40.04 41.42 -12.38
C SER A 267 -38.60 40.96 -12.11
N ILE A 268 -38.22 40.95 -10.83
CA ILE A 268 -36.89 40.50 -10.39
C ILE A 268 -37.06 39.14 -9.76
N GLY A 269 -36.24 38.20 -10.22
CA GLY A 269 -36.18 36.86 -9.65
C GLY A 269 -34.73 36.42 -9.39
N GLN A 270 -34.61 35.38 -8.62
CA GLN A 270 -33.37 34.69 -8.37
C GLN A 270 -33.55 33.22 -8.65
N PHE A 271 -32.59 32.58 -9.33
CA PHE A 271 -32.61 31.12 -9.49
C PHE A 271 -32.46 30.48 -8.13
N THR A 272 -33.23 29.40 -7.89
CA THR A 272 -33.14 28.62 -6.66
C THR A 272 -31.76 27.98 -6.55
N THR A 273 -31.16 28.09 -5.38
CA THR A 273 -29.88 27.49 -5.07
C THR A 273 -30.00 25.95 -4.96
N ALA A 274 -29.07 25.22 -5.54
CA ALA A 274 -29.06 23.78 -5.43
C ALA A 274 -28.60 23.35 -4.02
N SER A 275 -29.22 22.29 -3.48
CA SER A 275 -28.76 21.71 -2.20
C SER A 275 -27.42 21.02 -2.35
N MET A 276 -26.53 21.14 -1.35
CA MET A 276 -25.25 20.44 -1.29
C MET A 276 -25.39 19.03 -0.70
N THR A 277 -26.51 18.71 -0.06
CA THR A 277 -26.77 17.40 0.57
C THR A 277 -26.57 16.20 -0.36
N PRO A 278 -27.00 16.21 -1.64
CA PRO A 278 -26.77 15.08 -2.54
C PRO A 278 -25.29 14.76 -2.77
N PHE A 279 -24.42 15.75 -2.76
CA PHE A 279 -22.98 15.54 -2.92
C PHE A 279 -22.36 14.87 -1.68
N THR A 280 -22.80 15.26 -0.49
CA THR A 280 -22.38 14.66 0.78
C THR A 280 -22.80 13.19 0.83
N GLU A 281 -24.05 12.88 0.44
CA GLU A 281 -24.55 11.50 0.39
C GLU A 281 -23.81 10.65 -0.65
N GLN A 282 -23.51 11.18 -1.83
CA GLN A 282 -22.70 10.50 -2.84
C GLN A 282 -21.29 10.24 -2.36
N LEU A 283 -20.67 11.22 -1.68
CA LEU A 283 -19.32 11.06 -1.13
C LEU A 283 -19.30 9.99 -0.04
N ARG A 284 -20.30 9.97 0.85
CA ARG A 284 -20.46 8.94 1.87
C ARG A 284 -20.66 7.55 1.27
N THR A 285 -21.45 7.43 0.20
CA THR A 285 -21.64 6.18 -0.54
C THR A 285 -20.32 5.69 -1.16
N ALA A 286 -19.55 6.60 -1.76
CA ALA A 286 -18.25 6.27 -2.31
C ALA A 286 -17.26 5.83 -1.23
N ALA A 287 -17.27 6.50 -0.06
CA ALA A 287 -16.45 6.16 1.08
C ALA A 287 -16.79 4.77 1.64
N ALA A 288 -18.08 4.46 1.79
CA ALA A 288 -18.54 3.15 2.25
C ALA A 288 -18.09 2.01 1.31
N GLY A 289 -18.25 2.23 -0.01
CA GLY A 289 -17.78 1.27 -1.00
C GLY A 289 -16.25 1.09 -1.00
N PHE A 290 -15.50 2.18 -0.86
CA PHE A 290 -14.04 2.14 -0.75
C PHE A 290 -13.59 1.44 0.55
N ALA A 291 -14.18 1.81 1.69
CA ALA A 291 -13.88 1.23 2.99
C ALA A 291 -14.13 -0.29 2.99
N GLY A 292 -15.29 -0.73 2.47
CA GLY A 292 -15.61 -2.16 2.34
C GLY A 292 -14.62 -2.92 1.48
N GLU A 293 -14.18 -2.36 0.34
CA GLU A 293 -13.18 -2.98 -0.54
C GLU A 293 -11.80 -3.08 0.09
N MET A 294 -11.38 -2.05 0.84
CA MET A 294 -10.07 -1.99 1.48
C MET A 294 -10.06 -2.59 2.90
N GLY A 295 -11.20 -3.04 3.42
CA GLY A 295 -11.31 -3.54 4.79
C GLY A 295 -11.04 -2.46 5.85
N LEU A 296 -11.41 -1.22 5.54
CA LEU A 296 -11.34 -0.04 6.42
C LEU A 296 -12.72 0.25 7.01
N THR A 297 -12.76 1.18 7.96
CA THR A 297 -13.99 1.77 8.47
C THR A 297 -14.27 3.12 7.79
N LEU A 298 -15.48 3.65 7.95
CA LEU A 298 -15.79 5.02 7.51
C LEU A 298 -15.01 6.05 8.30
N ASP A 299 -14.76 5.78 9.59
CA ASP A 299 -13.97 6.66 10.46
C ASP A 299 -12.52 6.79 9.98
N ASP A 300 -11.92 5.72 9.43
CA ASP A 300 -10.59 5.75 8.81
C ASP A 300 -10.53 6.72 7.61
N LEU A 301 -11.67 7.00 6.97
CA LEU A 301 -11.80 7.90 5.82
C LEU A 301 -12.29 9.29 6.21
N GLY A 302 -12.41 9.60 7.52
CA GLY A 302 -12.83 10.90 8.05
C GLY A 302 -14.33 11.11 8.17
N PHE A 303 -15.15 10.07 8.05
CA PHE A 303 -16.60 10.10 8.27
C PHE A 303 -16.94 9.62 9.67
N VAL A 304 -16.70 10.46 10.66
CA VAL A 304 -16.91 10.13 12.07
C VAL A 304 -18.41 9.98 12.37
N SER A 305 -18.75 8.99 13.20
CA SER A 305 -20.09 8.82 13.76
C SER A 305 -20.27 9.74 14.97
N ASP A 306 -21.44 10.36 15.09
CA ASP A 306 -21.78 11.24 16.23
C ASP A 306 -21.84 10.49 17.57
N ASN A 307 -21.99 9.17 17.54
CA ASN A 307 -21.97 8.31 18.73
C ASN A 307 -20.62 7.57 18.81
N PRO A 308 -19.84 7.77 19.89
CA PRO A 308 -18.62 7.02 20.12
C PRO A 308 -18.94 5.53 20.26
N SER A 309 -18.31 4.70 19.43
CA SER A 309 -18.42 3.25 19.51
C SER A 309 -17.71 2.71 20.74
N SER A 310 -18.18 1.60 21.32
CA SER A 310 -17.42 0.91 22.37
C SER A 310 -16.08 0.39 21.83
N VAL A 311 -15.11 0.17 22.73
CA VAL A 311 -13.81 -0.38 22.36
C VAL A 311 -13.94 -1.71 21.65
N GLU A 312 -14.88 -2.55 22.07
CA GLU A 312 -15.18 -3.84 21.43
C GLU A 312 -15.74 -3.66 20.01
N ALA A 313 -16.62 -2.67 19.81
CA ALA A 313 -17.17 -2.37 18.48
C ALA A 313 -16.09 -1.84 17.53
N ILE A 314 -15.16 -1.01 18.01
CA ILE A 314 -14.00 -0.55 17.23
C ILE A 314 -13.11 -1.73 16.84
N LYS A 315 -12.80 -2.62 17.78
CA LYS A 315 -12.00 -3.83 17.50
C LYS A 315 -12.69 -4.73 16.47
N ALA A 316 -14.00 -4.95 16.62
CA ALA A 316 -14.80 -5.76 15.68
C ALA A 316 -14.83 -5.14 14.27
N SER A 317 -14.88 -3.81 14.17
CA SER A 317 -14.88 -3.10 12.87
C SER A 317 -13.57 -3.26 12.09
N HIS A 318 -12.44 -3.46 12.77
CA HIS A 318 -11.12 -3.68 12.15
C HIS A 318 -10.77 -5.16 11.91
N GLU A 319 -11.69 -6.11 12.17
CA GLU A 319 -11.43 -7.54 11.98
C GLU A 319 -11.01 -7.89 10.54
N ASN A 320 -11.64 -7.28 9.54
CA ASN A 320 -11.27 -7.49 8.13
C ASN A 320 -9.83 -7.05 7.83
N LEU A 321 -9.39 -5.93 8.41
CA LEU A 321 -8.00 -5.45 8.29
C LEU A 321 -7.04 -6.40 9.00
N ARG A 322 -7.40 -6.91 10.19
CA ARG A 322 -6.63 -7.89 10.94
C ARG A 322 -6.41 -9.19 10.16
N LEU A 323 -7.47 -9.73 9.55
CA LEU A 323 -7.38 -10.94 8.72
C LEU A 323 -6.55 -10.70 7.46
N ALA A 324 -6.68 -9.53 6.84
CA ALA A 324 -5.85 -9.14 5.70
C ALA A 324 -4.37 -9.04 6.09
N GLY A 325 -4.06 -8.47 7.27
CA GLY A 325 -2.71 -8.38 7.82
C GLY A 325 -2.09 -9.76 8.07
N ARG A 326 -2.80 -10.66 8.75
CA ARG A 326 -2.33 -12.04 8.97
C ARG A 326 -2.06 -12.79 7.67
N LYS A 327 -2.88 -12.58 6.65
CA LYS A 327 -2.65 -13.18 5.34
C LYS A 327 -1.43 -12.57 4.65
N ALA A 328 -1.22 -11.25 4.77
CA ALA A 328 -0.05 -10.56 4.25
C ALA A 328 1.24 -11.02 4.96
N GLN A 329 1.25 -11.09 6.30
CA GLN A 329 2.38 -11.62 7.08
C GLN A 329 2.82 -12.99 6.60
N ARG A 330 1.88 -13.92 6.35
CA ARG A 330 2.20 -15.25 5.85
C ARG A 330 2.82 -15.23 4.45
N SER A 331 2.23 -14.47 3.52
CA SER A 331 2.71 -14.45 2.13
C SER A 331 4.03 -13.70 1.96
N LEU A 332 4.20 -12.56 2.64
CA LEU A 332 5.43 -11.78 2.63
C LEU A 332 6.54 -12.49 3.42
N GLY A 333 6.19 -13.09 4.57
CA GLY A 333 7.13 -13.89 5.37
C GLY A 333 7.74 -15.05 4.59
N ALA A 334 6.93 -15.76 3.78
CA ALA A 334 7.47 -16.79 2.88
C ALA A 334 8.44 -16.21 1.84
N GLY A 335 8.20 -15.00 1.35
CA GLY A 335 9.11 -14.27 0.47
C GLY A 335 10.43 -13.92 1.16
N PHE A 336 10.38 -13.38 2.38
CA PHE A 336 11.57 -13.03 3.15
C PHE A 336 12.39 -14.27 3.57
N LEU A 337 11.73 -15.40 3.86
CA LEU A 337 12.45 -16.68 4.07
C LEU A 337 13.18 -17.15 2.81
N ASN A 338 12.60 -16.94 1.62
CA ASN A 338 13.28 -17.22 0.37
C ASN A 338 14.48 -16.28 0.16
N VAL A 339 14.36 -15.00 0.52
CA VAL A 339 15.50 -14.05 0.49
C VAL A 339 16.60 -14.52 1.44
N ALA A 340 16.26 -14.88 2.68
CA ALA A 340 17.19 -15.37 3.68
C ALA A 340 17.93 -16.64 3.20
N TYR A 341 17.20 -17.59 2.63
CA TYR A 341 17.77 -18.80 2.06
C TYR A 341 18.79 -18.51 0.95
N VAL A 342 18.42 -17.64 -0.03
CA VAL A 342 19.33 -17.30 -1.14
C VAL A 342 20.52 -16.48 -0.63
N ALA A 343 20.30 -15.61 0.37
CA ALA A 343 21.36 -14.81 0.98
C ALA A 343 22.40 -15.67 1.69
N ALA A 344 21.97 -16.68 2.46
CA ALA A 344 22.87 -17.64 3.08
C ALA A 344 23.68 -18.43 2.03
N CYS A 345 23.01 -18.94 0.98
CA CYS A 345 23.69 -19.61 -0.12
C CYS A 345 24.74 -18.72 -0.82
N LEU A 346 24.45 -17.43 -0.96
CA LEU A 346 25.36 -16.47 -1.59
C LEU A 346 26.53 -16.10 -0.66
N ARG A 347 26.28 -15.89 0.65
CA ARG A 347 27.29 -15.58 1.67
C ARG A 347 28.34 -16.69 1.73
N ASP A 348 27.86 -17.94 1.86
CA ASP A 348 28.71 -19.09 2.11
C ASP A 348 29.22 -19.75 0.81
N GLU A 349 28.85 -19.20 -0.36
CA GLU A 349 29.19 -19.74 -1.69
C GLU A 349 28.81 -21.22 -1.85
N PHE A 350 27.75 -21.62 -1.17
CA PHE A 350 27.30 -22.99 -1.07
C PHE A 350 25.80 -23.12 -1.31
N HIS A 351 25.41 -24.11 -2.13
CA HIS A 351 24.00 -24.39 -2.37
C HIS A 351 23.46 -25.32 -1.28
N TYR A 352 22.78 -24.72 -0.30
CA TYR A 352 22.09 -25.45 0.75
C TYR A 352 20.82 -26.13 0.23
N GLU A 353 20.42 -27.23 0.84
CA GLU A 353 19.09 -27.80 0.60
C GLU A 353 18.02 -26.95 1.32
N ARG A 354 16.92 -26.65 0.63
CA ARG A 354 15.81 -25.88 1.22
C ARG A 354 15.22 -26.54 2.48
N SER A 355 15.28 -27.87 2.58
CA SER A 355 14.85 -28.65 3.75
C SER A 355 15.54 -28.23 5.04
N GLN A 356 16.76 -27.71 4.98
CA GLN A 356 17.53 -27.26 6.14
C GLN A 356 16.95 -25.98 6.76
N PHE A 357 16.24 -25.16 5.95
CA PHE A 357 15.61 -23.91 6.39
C PHE A 357 14.16 -24.06 6.87
N VAL A 358 13.63 -25.30 6.93
CA VAL A 358 12.21 -25.54 7.28
C VAL A 358 11.88 -25.10 8.71
N LYS A 359 12.85 -25.13 9.62
CA LYS A 359 12.65 -24.69 11.02
C LYS A 359 12.68 -23.20 11.20
N THR A 360 13.36 -22.46 10.30
CA THR A 360 13.43 -21.00 10.37
C THR A 360 12.07 -20.39 10.03
N THR A 361 11.57 -19.54 10.89
CA THR A 361 10.27 -18.88 10.72
C THR A 361 10.40 -17.37 10.87
N VAL A 362 9.50 -16.63 10.22
CA VAL A 362 9.43 -15.17 10.34
C VAL A 362 8.50 -14.81 11.48
N LYS A 363 8.97 -13.98 12.40
CA LYS A 363 8.16 -13.34 13.44
C LYS A 363 7.86 -11.90 13.10
N TRP A 364 6.63 -11.51 13.36
CA TRP A 364 6.09 -10.18 13.13
C TRP A 364 5.66 -9.56 14.45
N GLU A 365 5.68 -8.24 14.54
CA GLU A 365 5.01 -7.57 15.64
C GLU A 365 3.48 -7.77 15.52
N PRO A 366 2.72 -7.69 16.63
CA PRO A 366 1.27 -7.79 16.60
C PRO A 366 0.65 -6.74 15.70
N LEU A 367 -0.36 -7.12 14.90
CA LEU A 367 -1.05 -6.20 13.97
C LEU A 367 -1.77 -5.05 14.68
N PHE A 368 -2.12 -5.23 15.95
CA PHE A 368 -2.74 -4.26 16.83
C PHE A 368 -2.08 -4.37 18.19
N GLU A 369 -1.68 -3.26 18.73
CA GLU A 369 -1.12 -3.18 20.09
C GLU A 369 -2.16 -3.57 21.14
N ALA A 370 -1.71 -4.28 22.16
CA ALA A 370 -2.55 -4.65 23.29
C ALA A 370 -2.80 -3.42 24.17
N ASP A 371 -4.06 -3.06 24.41
CA ASP A 371 -4.42 -2.07 25.41
C ASP A 371 -4.26 -2.63 26.84
N ALA A 372 -4.31 -1.75 27.87
CA ALA A 372 -4.11 -2.12 29.28
C ALA A 372 -5.07 -3.23 29.75
N ASN A 373 -6.34 -3.23 29.28
CA ASN A 373 -7.31 -4.26 29.61
C ASN A 373 -6.94 -5.60 28.98
N MET A 374 -6.52 -5.57 27.72
CA MET A 374 -6.09 -6.77 26.99
C MET A 374 -4.82 -7.36 27.64
N MET A 375 -3.88 -6.50 28.07
CA MET A 375 -2.68 -6.95 28.80
C MET A 375 -3.04 -7.66 30.10
N THR A 376 -3.98 -7.12 30.87
CA THR A 376 -4.47 -7.75 32.09
C THR A 376 -5.10 -9.11 31.79
N MET A 377 -5.95 -9.18 30.76
CA MET A 377 -6.60 -10.45 30.34
C MET A 377 -5.58 -11.48 29.85
N ILE A 378 -4.56 -11.05 29.11
CA ILE A 378 -3.47 -11.93 28.65
C ILE A 378 -2.66 -12.43 29.85
N GLY A 379 -2.31 -11.56 30.80
CA GLY A 379 -1.60 -11.93 32.03
C GLY A 379 -2.36 -12.94 32.88
N ASP A 380 -3.65 -12.67 33.15
CA ASP A 380 -4.52 -13.60 33.90
C ASP A 380 -4.70 -14.94 33.15
N GLY A 381 -4.88 -14.89 31.83
CA GLY A 381 -4.99 -16.08 30.98
C GLY A 381 -3.71 -16.91 31.00
N ALA A 382 -2.55 -16.25 30.86
CA ALA A 382 -1.25 -16.91 30.89
C ALA A 382 -0.99 -17.58 32.25
N LEU A 383 -1.31 -16.89 33.34
CA LEU A 383 -1.18 -17.45 34.70
C LEU A 383 -2.03 -18.71 34.86
N LYS A 384 -3.32 -18.67 34.48
CA LYS A 384 -4.25 -19.80 34.60
C LYS A 384 -3.86 -20.98 33.71
N LEU A 385 -3.38 -20.70 32.49
CA LEU A 385 -2.91 -21.75 31.58
C LEU A 385 -1.62 -22.40 32.09
N ASN A 386 -0.67 -21.64 32.65
CA ASN A 386 0.54 -22.19 33.24
C ASN A 386 0.30 -22.91 34.57
N GLN A 387 -0.79 -22.59 35.30
CA GLN A 387 -1.23 -23.37 36.46
C GLN A 387 -1.74 -24.76 36.05
N ALA A 388 -2.45 -24.84 34.92
CA ALA A 388 -2.96 -26.10 34.39
C ALA A 388 -1.88 -26.91 33.64
N LEU A 389 -0.99 -26.24 32.93
CA LEU A 389 0.07 -26.80 32.10
C LEU A 389 1.36 -25.99 32.31
N PRO A 390 2.21 -26.36 33.28
CA PRO A 390 3.43 -25.61 33.61
C PRO A 390 4.33 -25.42 32.37
N GLY A 391 4.75 -24.16 32.12
CA GLY A 391 5.61 -23.81 31.00
C GLY A 391 4.94 -23.75 29.62
N TYR A 392 3.61 -23.90 29.54
CA TYR A 392 2.89 -23.83 28.28
C TYR A 392 2.93 -22.44 27.61
N ILE A 393 2.84 -21.39 28.43
CA ILE A 393 3.02 -20.00 27.98
C ILE A 393 4.34 -19.49 28.56
N ASN A 394 5.29 -19.23 27.67
CA ASN A 394 6.60 -18.63 28.02
C ASN A 394 6.58 -17.11 27.76
N ALA A 395 7.67 -16.43 28.15
CA ALA A 395 7.83 -14.99 27.98
C ALA A 395 7.76 -14.54 26.52
N GLU A 396 8.24 -15.36 25.58
CA GLU A 396 8.16 -15.06 24.16
C GLU A 396 6.71 -15.12 23.62
N THR A 397 5.92 -16.08 24.08
CA THR A 397 4.49 -16.17 23.76
C THR A 397 3.73 -14.93 24.28
N VAL A 398 4.05 -14.47 25.49
CA VAL A 398 3.45 -13.23 26.04
C VAL A 398 3.86 -12.04 25.20
N ARG A 399 5.11 -11.94 24.81
CA ARG A 399 5.60 -10.88 23.93
C ARG A 399 4.90 -10.91 22.56
N ASP A 400 4.73 -12.09 21.95
CA ASP A 400 4.02 -12.27 20.68
C ASP A 400 2.56 -11.80 20.75
N LEU A 401 1.94 -11.87 21.92
CA LEU A 401 0.56 -11.45 22.15
C LEU A 401 0.44 -9.96 22.52
N THR A 402 1.41 -9.41 23.22
CA THR A 402 1.36 -8.04 23.75
C THR A 402 2.14 -7.02 22.94
N GLY A 403 3.18 -7.45 22.21
CA GLY A 403 4.14 -6.56 21.53
C GLY A 403 5.18 -5.92 22.48
N ILE A 404 5.10 -6.17 23.78
CA ILE A 404 6.01 -5.56 24.77
C ILE A 404 7.31 -6.33 24.83
N ALA A 405 8.43 -5.65 24.56
CA ALA A 405 9.76 -6.16 24.80
C ALA A 405 10.08 -6.02 26.32
N GLY A 406 9.87 -7.09 27.09
CA GLY A 406 10.34 -7.16 28.47
C GLY A 406 11.84 -7.43 28.52
N ASP A 407 12.50 -6.99 29.61
CA ASP A 407 13.87 -7.38 29.90
C ASP A 407 13.88 -8.86 30.32
N MET A 408 14.34 -9.72 29.44
CA MET A 408 14.39 -11.18 29.65
C MET A 408 15.47 -11.57 30.68
N SER A 409 16.43 -10.68 30.97
CA SER A 409 17.48 -10.92 31.99
C SER A 409 16.95 -10.92 33.41
N ALA A 410 15.75 -10.33 33.60
CA ALA A 410 15.10 -10.26 34.93
C ALA A 410 14.16 -11.45 35.21
N VAL A 411 13.98 -12.40 34.28
CA VAL A 411 13.18 -13.60 34.53
C VAL A 411 14.02 -14.58 35.37
N PRO A 412 13.65 -14.92 36.63
CA PRO A 412 14.40 -15.90 37.41
C PRO A 412 14.40 -17.23 36.61
N ALA A 413 15.58 -17.85 36.49
CA ALA A 413 15.68 -19.21 35.97
C ALA A 413 14.74 -20.10 36.82
N THR A 414 13.75 -20.72 36.16
CA THR A 414 12.93 -21.74 36.82
C THR A 414 13.89 -22.80 37.34
N ASN A 415 13.96 -22.92 38.69
CA ASN A 415 14.67 -24.04 39.32
C ASN A 415 14.14 -25.33 38.72
N GLU A 416 14.90 -25.95 37.83
CA GLU A 416 14.74 -27.37 37.55
C GLU A 416 14.93 -28.08 38.88
N GLY A 417 13.85 -28.66 39.39
CA GLY A 417 13.86 -29.32 40.67
C GLY A 417 14.95 -30.38 40.69
N GLU A 418 15.86 -30.25 41.67
CA GLU A 418 16.75 -31.33 42.04
C GLU A 418 15.88 -32.59 42.28
N PRO A 419 16.23 -33.74 41.70
CA PRO A 419 15.58 -34.98 42.07
C PRO A 419 15.94 -35.26 43.52
N ASP A 420 14.93 -35.25 44.39
CA ASP A 420 15.05 -35.72 45.78
C ASP A 420 15.66 -37.14 45.74
N GLY A 421 16.93 -37.20 46.14
CA GLY A 421 17.61 -38.42 46.46
C GLY A 421 17.30 -38.83 47.91
N THR A 422 16.51 -39.88 48.05
CA THR A 422 16.65 -40.96 49.02
C THR A 422 15.88 -42.16 48.60
#